data_0e4386bb33790bdbf305f7a0be9724dc
#
_entry.id   0e4386bb33790bdbf305f7a0be9724dc
#
_cell.length_a   1.000
_cell.length_b   1.000
_cell.length_c   1.000
_cell.angle_alpha   90.00
_cell.angle_beta   90.00
_cell.angle_gamma   90.00
#
_symmetry.space_group_name_H-M   'P 1'
#
loop_
_entity.id
_entity.type
_entity.pdbx_description
1 polymer ?
#
loop_
_entity_poly.entity_id
_entity_poly.type
_entity_poly.pdbx_seq_one_letter_code
_entity_poly.pdbx_strand_id
1 'polypeptide(L)'
;MKTMKTMMLTQYQTQKGMQDQMAALQENSTAMGEAFDASMNDDSFYLPPEVFDNADFKRGIKNFISPDGKSVRFIISHDGDPLTPEGIERIDAIKNAAKEAVKGIPLEGSRIYLAGSAATFKDMQDGSNWDLIIAAIAALALIFIIMLIITRAVVASAVIVGTVVLSLGASFGLSVLIWQHLIGIELHWMVLAMSVIILLAVGADYNLLLVSRFKEEIHAGLNTGIIRAMGGTGSVVTSAGLVFAFTMMSMAVSELTVIGQVGTTIGLGLLFDTLIVRSLMTPSIAALMGKWFWWPQRVRSRPVPAPWPSPAQSPAQSPTESPSGQTEPVTVGRGGPS
;
A
#
# COMPACT_ATOMS: atom_id res chain seq x y z
N MET A 1 25.11 29.51 -7.32
CA MET A 1 26.44 29.22 -6.80
C MET A 1 26.67 29.67 -5.35
N LYS A 2 26.30 30.89 -4.93
CA LYS A 2 26.47 31.33 -3.52
C LYS A 2 25.71 30.46 -2.50
N THR A 3 24.48 30.10 -2.76
CA THR A 3 23.62 29.31 -1.86
C THR A 3 24.15 27.89 -1.63
N MET A 4 24.65 27.24 -2.68
CA MET A 4 25.24 25.90 -2.59
C MET A 4 26.54 25.90 -1.77
N LYS A 5 27.37 26.94 -1.91
CA LYS A 5 28.59 27.13 -1.11
C LYS A 5 28.28 27.35 0.37
N THR A 6 27.23 28.13 0.67
CA THR A 6 26.77 28.37 2.04
C THR A 6 26.24 27.06 2.66
N MET A 7 25.44 26.29 1.91
CA MET A 7 24.94 25.00 2.36
C MET A 7 26.06 23.99 2.67
N MET A 8 27.06 23.87 1.78
CA MET A 8 28.24 23.04 2.03
C MET A 8 29.05 23.49 3.24
N LEU A 9 29.23 24.78 3.43
CA LEU A 9 29.93 25.32 4.60
C LEU A 9 29.18 25.05 5.89
N THR A 10 27.86 25.20 5.90
CA THR A 10 27.03 24.90 7.08
C THR A 10 27.06 23.39 7.39
N GLN A 11 26.98 22.54 6.37
CA GLN A 11 27.08 21.09 6.53
C GLN A 11 28.45 20.66 7.07
N TYR A 12 29.52 21.23 6.55
CA TYR A 12 30.88 20.99 7.05
C TYR A 12 31.05 21.46 8.50
N GLN A 13 30.53 22.63 8.85
CA GLN A 13 30.58 23.14 10.23
C GLN A 13 29.77 22.28 11.20
N THR A 14 28.60 21.80 10.78
CA THR A 14 27.77 20.88 11.57
C THR A 14 28.48 19.54 11.77
N GLN A 15 29.09 19.00 10.72
CA GLN A 15 29.84 17.73 10.80
C GLN A 15 31.09 17.86 11.67
N LYS A 16 31.81 18.97 11.56
CA LYS A 16 32.97 19.26 12.42
C LYS A 16 32.53 19.44 13.89
N GLY A 17 31.44 20.19 14.13
CA GLY A 17 30.90 20.35 15.48
C GLY A 17 30.45 19.03 16.11
N MET A 18 29.90 18.09 15.34
CA MET A 18 29.61 16.74 15.81
C MET A 18 30.87 15.94 16.13
N GLN A 19 31.91 16.02 15.30
CA GLN A 19 33.19 15.37 15.58
C GLN A 19 33.85 15.92 16.83
N ASP A 20 33.89 17.24 17.01
CA ASP A 20 34.43 17.88 18.21
C ASP A 20 33.62 17.50 19.47
N GLN A 21 32.29 17.38 19.36
CA GLN A 21 31.46 16.87 20.47
C GLN A 21 31.71 15.39 20.78
N MET A 22 31.90 14.54 19.76
CA MET A 22 32.21 13.12 19.97
C MET A 22 33.59 12.96 20.60
N ALA A 23 34.60 13.72 20.17
CA ALA A 23 35.92 13.72 20.78
C ALA A 23 35.87 14.15 22.25
N ALA A 24 35.14 15.22 22.56
CA ALA A 24 34.96 15.68 23.95
C ALA A 24 34.19 14.67 24.81
N LEU A 25 33.18 13.97 24.23
CA LEU A 25 32.47 12.90 24.91
C LEU A 25 33.37 11.71 25.20
N GLN A 26 34.25 11.34 24.26
CA GLN A 26 35.20 10.24 24.44
C GLN A 26 36.27 10.58 25.48
N GLU A 27 36.80 11.79 25.47
CA GLU A 27 37.77 12.27 26.46
C GLU A 27 37.15 12.30 27.88
N ASN A 28 35.89 12.82 27.99
CA ASN A 28 35.18 12.83 29.25
C ASN A 28 34.81 11.42 29.73
N SER A 29 34.47 10.50 28.81
CA SER A 29 34.17 9.10 29.14
C SER A 29 35.42 8.37 29.64
N THR A 30 36.59 8.62 29.05
CA THR A 30 37.86 8.05 29.48
C THR A 30 38.27 8.59 30.85
N ALA A 31 38.18 9.90 31.07
CA ALA A 31 38.48 10.52 32.38
C ALA A 31 37.51 10.02 33.48
N MET A 32 36.25 9.78 33.12
CA MET A 32 35.27 9.20 34.04
C MET A 32 35.60 7.72 34.34
N GLY A 33 36.01 6.93 33.34
CA GLY A 33 36.46 5.55 33.52
C GLY A 33 37.69 5.46 34.44
N GLU A 34 38.70 6.32 34.23
CA GLU A 34 39.88 6.40 35.11
C GLU A 34 39.51 6.80 36.56
N ALA A 35 38.53 7.71 36.74
CA ALA A 35 38.07 8.09 38.05
C ALA A 35 37.29 6.94 38.74
N PHE A 36 36.58 6.13 38.01
CA PHE A 36 35.94 4.90 38.51
C PHE A 36 36.95 3.84 38.91
N ASP A 37 37.94 3.57 38.05
CA ASP A 37 39.02 2.62 38.34
C ASP A 37 39.85 3.03 39.55
N ALA A 38 40.10 4.33 39.72
CA ALA A 38 40.80 4.87 40.87
C ALA A 38 40.00 4.77 42.19
N SER A 39 38.66 4.62 42.12
CA SER A 39 37.81 4.50 43.31
C SER A 39 37.79 3.13 43.95
N MET A 40 38.46 2.12 43.37
CA MET A 40 38.68 0.75 43.91
C MET A 40 37.46 0.19 44.69
N ASN A 41 36.45 -0.22 44.00
CA ASN A 41 35.25 -0.72 44.66
C ASN A 41 34.97 -2.16 44.34
N ASP A 42 34.51 -2.84 45.37
CA ASP A 42 33.89 -4.16 45.37
C ASP A 42 32.64 -4.18 44.50
N ASP A 43 32.06 -5.34 44.29
CA ASP A 43 30.95 -5.67 43.37
C ASP A 43 29.66 -4.81 43.51
N SER A 44 29.60 -3.88 44.48
CA SER A 44 28.50 -2.91 44.61
C SER A 44 28.86 -1.59 43.95
N PHE A 45 28.10 -1.17 42.95
CA PHE A 45 28.27 0.12 42.30
C PHE A 45 27.99 1.26 43.31
N TYR A 46 29.03 1.70 44.01
CA TYR A 46 28.99 2.81 44.92
C TYR A 46 29.96 3.90 44.48
N LEU A 47 29.45 5.10 44.26
CA LEU A 47 30.25 6.29 44.00
C LEU A 47 30.54 7.00 45.30
N PRO A 48 31.86 7.06 45.72
CA PRO A 48 32.18 7.86 46.89
C PRO A 48 31.81 9.32 46.68
N PRO A 49 31.36 10.04 47.71
CA PRO A 49 31.00 11.46 47.64
C PRO A 49 32.08 12.36 47.05
N GLU A 50 33.35 11.99 47.25
CA GLU A 50 34.54 12.70 46.75
C GLU A 50 34.64 12.75 45.24
N VAL A 51 34.10 11.74 44.56
CA VAL A 51 34.02 11.69 43.07
C VAL A 51 33.17 12.85 42.55
N PHE A 52 32.11 13.21 43.26
CA PHE A 52 31.26 14.32 42.84
C PHE A 52 31.94 15.69 43.02
N ASP A 53 33.06 15.78 43.75
CA ASP A 53 33.84 17.01 43.90
C ASP A 53 34.92 17.16 42.84
N ASN A 54 35.27 16.09 42.13
CA ASN A 54 36.22 16.12 41.02
C ASN A 54 35.71 17.02 39.88
N ALA A 55 36.60 17.92 39.39
CA ALA A 55 36.24 18.90 38.36
C ALA A 55 35.97 18.23 36.99
N ASP A 56 36.63 17.12 36.68
CA ASP A 56 36.42 16.39 35.41
C ASP A 56 35.14 15.58 35.46
N PHE A 57 34.81 14.97 36.61
CA PHE A 57 33.55 14.32 36.83
C PHE A 57 32.38 15.31 36.73
N LYS A 58 32.49 16.51 37.32
CA LYS A 58 31.49 17.58 37.21
C LYS A 58 31.31 18.05 35.77
N ARG A 59 32.38 18.06 34.95
CA ARG A 59 32.30 18.35 33.51
C ARG A 59 31.60 17.24 32.73
N GLY A 60 31.96 15.99 33.00
CA GLY A 60 31.34 14.82 32.39
C GLY A 60 29.86 14.71 32.70
N ILE A 61 29.48 14.85 33.97
CA ILE A 61 28.09 14.73 34.43
C ILE A 61 27.16 15.78 33.82
N LYS A 62 27.68 16.97 33.51
CA LYS A 62 26.88 18.02 32.80
C LYS A 62 26.32 17.58 31.44
N ASN A 63 26.94 16.60 30.81
CA ASN A 63 26.40 16.05 29.55
C ASN A 63 25.29 15.04 29.75
N PHE A 64 25.10 14.53 30.97
CA PHE A 64 24.14 13.48 31.29
C PHE A 64 23.01 13.96 32.18
N ILE A 65 23.20 15.05 32.94
CA ILE A 65 22.19 15.64 33.82
C ILE A 65 21.81 17.01 33.28
N SER A 66 20.51 17.29 33.24
CA SER A 66 20.00 18.62 32.85
C SER A 66 20.45 19.70 33.84
N PRO A 67 20.58 20.97 33.42
CA PRO A 67 20.99 22.08 34.28
C PRO A 67 20.13 22.27 35.53
N ASP A 68 18.85 21.87 35.46
CA ASP A 68 17.90 21.92 36.56
C ASP A 68 17.89 20.68 37.49
N GLY A 69 18.75 19.67 37.16
CA GLY A 69 18.88 18.43 37.91
C GLY A 69 17.67 17.50 37.87
N LYS A 70 16.69 17.78 36.98
CA LYS A 70 15.41 17.03 36.94
C LYS A 70 15.39 15.93 35.87
N SER A 71 16.36 15.89 34.99
CA SER A 71 16.42 14.91 33.90
C SER A 71 17.82 14.31 33.80
N VAL A 72 17.86 13.01 33.54
CA VAL A 72 19.10 12.26 33.31
C VAL A 72 19.04 11.62 31.93
N ARG A 73 20.14 11.66 31.20
CA ARG A 73 20.31 11.03 29.89
C ARG A 73 21.26 9.86 29.99
N PHE A 74 20.86 8.74 29.43
CA PHE A 74 21.73 7.57 29.22
C PHE A 74 22.01 7.43 27.73
N ILE A 75 23.24 7.11 27.36
CA ILE A 75 23.64 6.75 26.00
C ILE A 75 23.72 5.24 25.94
N ILE A 76 22.87 4.63 25.13
CA ILE A 76 22.81 3.19 24.93
C ILE A 76 23.33 2.89 23.53
N SER A 77 24.44 2.16 23.46
CA SER A 77 24.98 1.63 22.21
C SER A 77 24.65 0.15 22.11
N HIS A 78 24.24 -0.30 20.94
CA HIS A 78 24.00 -1.72 20.67
C HIS A 78 24.74 -2.13 19.39
N ASP A 79 25.09 -3.40 19.31
CA ASP A 79 25.65 -3.98 18.09
C ASP A 79 24.58 -4.15 17.03
N GLY A 80 24.98 -3.93 15.76
CA GLY A 80 24.14 -4.06 14.59
C GLY A 80 23.56 -2.74 14.10
N ASP A 81 22.90 -2.81 12.94
CA ASP A 81 22.26 -1.65 12.31
C ASP A 81 20.98 -1.30 13.06
N PRO A 82 20.85 -0.07 13.60
CA PRO A 82 19.65 0.38 14.30
C PRO A 82 18.41 0.49 13.42
N LEU A 83 18.56 0.45 12.10
CA LEU A 83 17.47 0.62 11.12
C LEU A 83 16.87 -0.70 10.65
N THR A 84 17.45 -1.82 11.05
CA THR A 84 16.89 -3.15 10.79
C THR A 84 15.65 -3.41 11.65
N PRO A 85 14.75 -4.32 11.23
CA PRO A 85 13.60 -4.73 12.04
C PRO A 85 14.00 -5.11 13.47
N GLU A 86 15.07 -5.88 13.64
CA GLU A 86 15.60 -6.29 14.95
C GLU A 86 16.10 -5.11 15.78
N GLY A 87 16.78 -4.14 15.14
CA GLY A 87 17.24 -2.91 15.80
C GLY A 87 16.09 -2.06 16.31
N ILE A 88 15.01 -1.98 15.52
CA ILE A 88 13.79 -1.24 15.87
C ILE A 88 13.03 -1.94 17.00
N GLU A 89 12.90 -3.27 16.99
CA GLU A 89 12.22 -4.04 18.05
C GLU A 89 12.91 -3.93 19.40
N ARG A 90 14.26 -3.80 19.42
CA ARG A 90 15.03 -3.59 20.68
C ARG A 90 14.60 -2.34 21.45
N ILE A 91 14.02 -1.35 20.78
CA ILE A 91 13.54 -0.12 21.42
C ILE A 91 12.47 -0.41 22.47
N ASP A 92 11.54 -1.33 22.21
CA ASP A 92 10.54 -1.74 23.18
C ASP A 92 11.15 -2.48 24.37
N ALA A 93 12.16 -3.34 24.12
CA ALA A 93 12.88 -4.03 25.18
C ALA A 93 13.64 -3.04 26.09
N ILE A 94 14.33 -2.05 25.50
CA ILE A 94 15.02 -0.99 26.25
C ILE A 94 14.05 -0.17 27.08
N LYS A 95 12.91 0.21 26.50
CA LYS A 95 11.89 0.98 27.19
C LYS A 95 11.29 0.23 28.38
N ASN A 96 11.04 -1.06 28.21
CA ASN A 96 10.52 -1.92 29.26
C ASN A 96 11.57 -2.15 30.37
N ALA A 97 12.81 -2.41 30.01
CA ALA A 97 13.92 -2.55 30.97
C ALA A 97 14.11 -1.26 31.79
N ALA A 98 14.04 -0.10 31.15
CA ALA A 98 14.13 1.19 31.84
C ALA A 98 12.94 1.41 32.80
N LYS A 99 11.71 1.00 32.42
CA LYS A 99 10.54 1.07 33.31
C LYS A 99 10.67 0.14 34.50
N GLU A 100 11.19 -1.06 34.31
CA GLU A 100 11.41 -2.02 35.40
C GLU A 100 12.49 -1.52 36.36
N ALA A 101 13.57 -0.94 35.82
CA ALA A 101 14.68 -0.42 36.64
C ALA A 101 14.28 0.73 37.60
N VAL A 102 13.22 1.47 37.28
CA VAL A 102 12.75 2.56 38.14
C VAL A 102 11.63 2.15 39.12
N LYS A 103 11.16 0.89 39.07
CA LYS A 103 10.17 0.39 40.01
C LYS A 103 10.70 0.29 41.43
N GLY A 104 9.90 0.72 42.40
CA GLY A 104 10.23 0.63 43.83
C GLY A 104 11.29 1.62 44.31
N ILE A 105 11.77 2.53 43.45
CA ILE A 105 12.72 3.57 43.80
C ILE A 105 12.05 4.95 43.68
N PRO A 106 12.62 6.04 44.26
CA PRO A 106 12.04 7.39 44.19
C PRO A 106 11.81 7.94 42.77
N LEU A 107 12.35 7.26 41.75
CA LEU A 107 12.16 7.60 40.34
C LEU A 107 10.94 6.89 39.73
N GLU A 108 10.21 6.08 40.47
CA GLU A 108 8.97 5.45 39.99
C GLU A 108 7.97 6.51 39.55
N GLY A 109 7.41 6.34 38.34
CA GLY A 109 6.53 7.35 37.74
C GLY A 109 7.24 8.42 36.91
N SER A 110 8.58 8.41 36.85
CA SER A 110 9.32 9.29 35.94
C SER A 110 8.98 9.03 34.47
N ARG A 111 8.97 10.08 33.67
CA ARG A 111 8.76 9.97 32.23
C ARG A 111 10.04 9.50 31.55
N ILE A 112 9.95 8.37 30.84
CA ILE A 112 11.06 7.79 30.09
C ILE A 112 10.84 8.09 28.61
N TYR A 113 11.79 8.79 28.01
CA TYR A 113 11.84 9.12 26.60
C TYR A 113 13.03 8.43 25.95
N LEU A 114 12.81 7.84 24.78
CA LEU A 114 13.86 7.28 23.96
C LEU A 114 14.09 8.19 22.76
N ALA A 115 15.33 8.43 22.43
CA ALA A 115 15.72 9.23 21.28
C ALA A 115 16.87 8.53 20.53
N GLY A 116 16.99 8.82 19.26
CA GLY A 116 17.98 8.22 18.37
C GLY A 116 17.31 7.67 17.10
N SER A 117 18.13 7.21 16.14
CA SER A 117 17.62 6.75 14.84
C SER A 117 16.61 5.62 14.99
N ALA A 118 16.93 4.55 15.71
CA ALA A 118 16.04 3.42 15.93
C ALA A 118 14.71 3.82 16.61
N ALA A 119 14.76 4.69 17.64
CA ALA A 119 13.54 5.19 18.30
C ALA A 119 12.66 6.01 17.34
N THR A 120 13.27 6.87 16.52
CA THR A 120 12.53 7.64 15.52
C THR A 120 11.87 6.73 14.48
N PHE A 121 12.58 5.71 14.00
CA PHE A 121 12.00 4.74 13.06
C PHE A 121 10.90 3.88 13.71
N LYS A 122 11.04 3.54 15.00
CA LYS A 122 9.98 2.86 15.76
C LYS A 122 8.72 3.72 15.86
N ASP A 123 8.85 4.99 16.20
CA ASP A 123 7.72 5.91 16.28
C ASP A 123 7.05 6.10 14.91
N MET A 124 7.85 6.17 13.81
CA MET A 124 7.33 6.22 12.44
C MET A 124 6.58 4.93 12.06
N GLN A 125 7.12 3.77 12.42
CA GLN A 125 6.47 2.48 12.16
C GLN A 125 5.15 2.36 12.91
N ASP A 126 5.14 2.68 14.19
CA ASP A 126 3.94 2.61 15.03
C ASP A 126 2.87 3.60 14.57
N GLY A 127 3.27 4.84 14.23
CA GLY A 127 2.39 5.83 13.63
C GLY A 127 1.83 5.36 12.29
N SER A 128 2.69 4.87 11.40
CA SER A 128 2.29 4.36 10.09
C SER A 128 1.30 3.19 10.16
N ASN A 129 1.45 2.30 11.14
CA ASN A 129 0.53 1.17 11.31
C ASN A 129 -0.89 1.65 11.68
N TRP A 130 -1.00 2.64 12.58
CA TRP A 130 -2.30 3.23 12.93
C TRP A 130 -2.92 3.98 11.75
N ASP A 131 -2.13 4.81 11.09
CA ASP A 131 -2.58 5.55 9.90
C ASP A 131 -3.02 4.61 8.78
N LEU A 132 -2.31 3.50 8.58
CA LEU A 132 -2.66 2.48 7.59
C LEU A 132 -4.02 1.83 7.90
N ILE A 133 -4.26 1.45 9.15
CA ILE A 133 -5.54 0.85 9.55
C ILE A 133 -6.69 1.83 9.30
N ILE A 134 -6.54 3.08 9.73
CA ILE A 134 -7.55 4.12 9.53
C ILE A 134 -7.77 4.37 8.05
N ALA A 135 -6.69 4.53 7.27
CA ALA A 135 -6.76 4.78 5.83
C ALA A 135 -7.38 3.60 5.07
N ALA A 136 -7.02 2.35 5.43
CA ALA A 136 -7.58 1.16 4.80
C ALA A 136 -9.08 1.03 5.07
N ILE A 137 -9.52 1.22 6.32
CA ILE A 137 -10.95 1.17 6.69
C ILE A 137 -11.71 2.29 5.97
N ALA A 138 -11.19 3.52 5.98
CA ALA A 138 -11.82 4.65 5.30
C ALA A 138 -11.92 4.44 3.78
N ALA A 139 -10.85 3.94 3.15
CA ALA A 139 -10.85 3.65 1.72
C ALA A 139 -11.83 2.53 1.37
N LEU A 140 -11.84 1.41 2.12
CA LEU A 140 -12.78 0.31 1.89
C LEU A 140 -14.23 0.76 2.09
N ALA A 141 -14.49 1.58 3.12
CA ALA A 141 -15.83 2.14 3.35
C ALA A 141 -16.25 3.07 2.18
N LEU A 142 -15.34 3.92 1.69
CA LEU A 142 -15.60 4.79 0.55
C LEU A 142 -15.85 3.98 -0.72
N ILE A 143 -15.03 2.97 -1.01
CA ILE A 143 -15.22 2.06 -2.14
C ILE A 143 -16.58 1.36 -2.02
N PHE A 144 -16.94 0.89 -0.83
CA PHE A 144 -18.25 0.26 -0.60
C PHE A 144 -19.40 1.21 -0.90
N ILE A 145 -19.34 2.46 -0.43
CA ILE A 145 -20.37 3.48 -0.67
C ILE A 145 -20.47 3.80 -2.16
N ILE A 146 -19.33 4.02 -2.84
CA ILE A 146 -19.32 4.29 -4.29
C ILE A 146 -19.93 3.12 -5.06
N MET A 147 -19.51 1.89 -4.73
CA MET A 147 -20.05 0.69 -5.36
C MET A 147 -21.54 0.52 -5.08
N LEU A 148 -22.00 0.85 -3.89
CA LEU A 148 -23.41 0.82 -3.53
C LEU A 148 -24.24 1.83 -4.36
N ILE A 149 -23.74 3.03 -4.54
CA ILE A 149 -24.39 4.07 -5.36
C ILE A 149 -24.51 3.60 -6.82
N ILE A 150 -23.42 3.04 -7.36
CA ILE A 150 -23.38 2.62 -8.76
C ILE A 150 -24.21 1.36 -9.00
N THR A 151 -24.02 0.33 -8.20
CA THR A 151 -24.69 -0.96 -8.38
C THR A 151 -26.13 -0.92 -7.88
N ARG A 152 -26.43 -0.07 -6.89
CA ARG A 152 -27.67 -0.10 -6.09
C ARG A 152 -27.96 -1.48 -5.49
N ALA A 153 -26.91 -2.27 -5.24
CA ALA A 153 -26.98 -3.63 -4.72
C ALA A 153 -25.97 -3.81 -3.58
N VAL A 154 -26.48 -4.06 -2.38
CA VAL A 154 -25.67 -4.21 -1.18
C VAL A 154 -24.75 -5.43 -1.27
N VAL A 155 -25.30 -6.55 -1.74
CA VAL A 155 -24.54 -7.81 -1.83
C VAL A 155 -23.41 -7.70 -2.86
N ALA A 156 -23.68 -7.14 -4.04
CA ALA A 156 -22.65 -6.92 -5.06
C ALA A 156 -21.52 -6.05 -4.52
N SER A 157 -21.85 -4.94 -3.85
CA SER A 157 -20.85 -4.04 -3.25
C SER A 157 -20.03 -4.75 -2.18
N ALA A 158 -20.67 -5.54 -1.31
CA ALA A 158 -19.97 -6.29 -0.26
C ALA A 158 -19.04 -7.37 -0.85
N VAL A 159 -19.48 -8.10 -1.87
CA VAL A 159 -18.66 -9.09 -2.57
C VAL A 159 -17.44 -8.43 -3.20
N ILE A 160 -17.60 -7.31 -3.87
CA ILE A 160 -16.51 -6.62 -4.53
C ILE A 160 -15.47 -6.12 -3.50
N VAL A 161 -15.93 -5.47 -2.43
CA VAL A 161 -15.02 -5.06 -1.34
C VAL A 161 -14.33 -6.28 -0.72
N GLY A 162 -15.06 -7.36 -0.51
CA GLY A 162 -14.49 -8.63 -0.02
C GLY A 162 -13.42 -9.19 -0.94
N THR A 163 -13.61 -9.14 -2.27
CA THR A 163 -12.59 -9.59 -3.23
C THR A 163 -11.36 -8.67 -3.24
N VAL A 164 -11.52 -7.37 -3.03
CA VAL A 164 -10.40 -6.43 -2.89
C VAL A 164 -9.58 -6.76 -1.64
N VAL A 165 -10.21 -6.98 -0.50
CA VAL A 165 -9.52 -7.37 0.75
C VAL A 165 -8.77 -8.69 0.56
N LEU A 166 -9.40 -9.67 -0.09
CA LEU A 166 -8.76 -10.96 -0.39
C LEU A 166 -7.55 -10.79 -1.31
N SER A 167 -7.66 -9.94 -2.33
CA SER A 167 -6.56 -9.63 -3.25
C SER A 167 -5.38 -8.99 -2.53
N LEU A 168 -5.64 -8.05 -1.60
CA LEU A 168 -4.61 -7.46 -0.76
C LEU A 168 -3.91 -8.50 0.11
N GLY A 169 -4.68 -9.36 0.76
CA GLY A 169 -4.13 -10.45 1.59
C GLY A 169 -3.27 -11.42 0.77
N ALA A 170 -3.74 -11.80 -0.42
CA ALA A 170 -2.99 -12.67 -1.33
C ALA A 170 -1.70 -12.01 -1.84
N SER A 171 -1.77 -10.73 -2.20
CA SER A 171 -0.61 -9.95 -2.65
C SER A 171 0.49 -9.92 -1.60
N PHE A 172 0.12 -9.57 -0.37
CA PHE A 172 1.06 -9.52 0.73
C PHE A 172 1.59 -10.92 1.10
N GLY A 173 0.72 -11.93 1.14
CA GLY A 173 1.12 -13.32 1.39
C GLY A 173 2.10 -13.87 0.35
N LEU A 174 1.87 -13.59 -0.94
CA LEU A 174 2.81 -13.93 -2.01
C LEU A 174 4.14 -13.19 -1.88
N SER A 175 4.10 -11.94 -1.48
CA SER A 175 5.31 -11.14 -1.25
C SER A 175 6.13 -11.68 -0.08
N VAL A 176 5.50 -12.02 1.05
CA VAL A 176 6.14 -12.69 2.19
C VAL A 176 6.77 -14.00 1.76
N LEU A 177 6.05 -14.82 0.99
CA LEU A 177 6.54 -16.11 0.51
C LEU A 177 7.79 -15.94 -0.36
N ILE A 178 7.80 -14.97 -1.26
CA ILE A 178 8.93 -14.74 -2.16
C ILE A 178 10.11 -14.13 -1.41
N TRP A 179 9.89 -13.02 -0.70
CA TRP A 179 11.00 -12.28 -0.09
C TRP A 179 11.57 -12.95 1.16
N GLN A 180 10.70 -13.43 2.07
CA GLN A 180 11.16 -14.00 3.34
C GLN A 180 11.54 -15.47 3.21
N HIS A 181 10.75 -16.27 2.46
CA HIS A 181 10.98 -17.72 2.40
C HIS A 181 11.84 -18.15 1.22
N LEU A 182 11.76 -17.48 0.05
CA LEU A 182 12.53 -17.87 -1.13
C LEU A 182 13.86 -17.12 -1.21
N ILE A 183 13.85 -15.80 -0.96
CA ILE A 183 15.04 -14.93 -1.07
C ILE A 183 15.76 -14.83 0.28
N GLY A 184 15.05 -14.98 1.41
CA GLY A 184 15.61 -14.89 2.76
C GLY A 184 15.81 -13.45 3.27
N ILE A 185 15.12 -12.47 2.68
CA ILE A 185 15.18 -11.06 3.07
C ILE A 185 13.85 -10.66 3.70
N GLU A 186 13.89 -10.10 4.90
CA GLU A 186 12.69 -9.62 5.57
C GLU A 186 12.04 -8.45 4.83
N LEU A 187 10.70 -8.43 4.85
CA LEU A 187 9.94 -7.32 4.29
C LEU A 187 10.06 -6.09 5.17
N HIS A 188 10.45 -4.99 4.57
CA HIS A 188 10.49 -3.71 5.25
C HIS A 188 9.06 -3.24 5.62
N TRP A 189 8.87 -2.68 6.80
CA TRP A 189 7.57 -2.27 7.33
C TRP A 189 6.79 -1.30 6.40
N MET A 190 7.49 -0.45 5.65
CA MET A 190 6.88 0.47 4.68
C MET A 190 6.20 -0.24 3.51
N VAL A 191 6.60 -1.48 3.19
CA VAL A 191 6.07 -2.23 2.03
C VAL A 191 4.57 -2.44 2.16
N LEU A 192 4.11 -2.82 3.36
CA LEU A 192 2.69 -3.02 3.62
C LEU A 192 1.89 -1.74 3.40
N ALA A 193 2.31 -0.64 4.01
CA ALA A 193 1.61 0.64 3.93
C ALA A 193 1.50 1.15 2.49
N MET A 194 2.63 1.19 1.77
CA MET A 194 2.66 1.67 0.39
C MET A 194 1.87 0.77 -0.56
N SER A 195 2.00 -0.56 -0.41
CA SER A 195 1.31 -1.51 -1.27
C SER A 195 -0.20 -1.47 -1.07
N VAL A 196 -0.68 -1.38 0.18
CA VAL A 196 -2.12 -1.28 0.48
C VAL A 196 -2.73 -0.03 -0.16
N ILE A 197 -2.10 1.13 0.00
CA ILE A 197 -2.62 2.39 -0.56
C ILE A 197 -2.73 2.30 -2.08
N ILE A 198 -1.67 1.83 -2.76
CA ILE A 198 -1.64 1.76 -4.22
C ILE A 198 -2.61 0.70 -4.75
N LEU A 199 -2.63 -0.50 -4.14
CA LEU A 199 -3.51 -1.58 -4.59
C LEU A 199 -4.99 -1.26 -4.34
N LEU A 200 -5.34 -0.57 -3.25
CA LEU A 200 -6.70 -0.10 -3.01
C LEU A 200 -7.13 0.91 -4.06
N ALA A 201 -6.29 1.89 -4.36
CA ALA A 201 -6.60 2.91 -5.35
C ALA A 201 -6.81 2.31 -6.75
N VAL A 202 -5.86 1.50 -7.22
CA VAL A 202 -5.90 0.92 -8.56
C VAL A 202 -6.95 -0.19 -8.68
N GLY A 203 -7.07 -1.05 -7.65
CA GLY A 203 -8.03 -2.15 -7.63
C GLY A 203 -9.47 -1.66 -7.63
N ALA A 204 -9.78 -0.55 -6.96
CA ALA A 204 -11.11 0.04 -6.93
C ALA A 204 -11.56 0.51 -8.32
N ASP A 205 -10.70 1.21 -9.05
CA ASP A 205 -11.05 1.77 -10.37
C ASP A 205 -11.40 0.69 -11.40
N TYR A 206 -10.62 -0.36 -11.44
CA TYR A 206 -10.86 -1.46 -12.36
C TYR A 206 -12.12 -2.27 -12.00
N ASN A 207 -12.39 -2.48 -10.72
CA ASN A 207 -13.62 -3.15 -10.27
C ASN A 207 -14.86 -2.33 -10.60
N LEU A 208 -14.74 -1.00 -10.51
CA LEU A 208 -15.79 -0.07 -10.91
C LEU A 208 -16.18 -0.24 -12.38
N LEU A 209 -15.18 -0.30 -13.28
CA LEU A 209 -15.41 -0.51 -14.72
C LEU A 209 -16.10 -1.83 -14.99
N LEU A 210 -15.66 -2.92 -14.39
CA LEU A 210 -16.25 -4.24 -14.60
C LEU A 210 -17.71 -4.28 -14.17
N VAL A 211 -18.00 -3.75 -12.98
CA VAL A 211 -19.35 -3.81 -12.40
C VAL A 211 -20.33 -2.85 -13.08
N SER A 212 -19.85 -1.68 -13.52
CA SER A 212 -20.69 -0.79 -14.33
C SER A 212 -21.13 -1.48 -15.63
N ARG A 213 -20.23 -2.24 -16.26
CA ARG A 213 -20.57 -3.06 -17.44
C ARG A 213 -21.52 -4.21 -17.13
N PHE A 214 -21.35 -4.91 -16.01
CA PHE A 214 -22.32 -5.90 -15.57
C PHE A 214 -23.73 -5.29 -15.46
N LYS A 215 -23.81 -4.08 -14.91
CA LYS A 215 -25.09 -3.38 -14.75
C LYS A 215 -25.70 -2.95 -16.10
N GLU A 216 -24.90 -2.51 -17.04
CA GLU A 216 -25.36 -2.15 -18.39
C GLU A 216 -25.91 -3.37 -19.14
N GLU A 217 -25.23 -4.50 -19.07
CA GLU A 217 -25.58 -5.72 -19.80
C GLU A 217 -26.60 -6.61 -19.09
N ILE A 218 -27.02 -6.26 -17.87
CA ILE A 218 -27.94 -7.07 -17.07
C ILE A 218 -29.31 -7.28 -17.75
N HIS A 219 -29.71 -6.37 -18.64
CA HIS A 219 -30.96 -6.46 -19.40
C HIS A 219 -30.96 -7.62 -20.38
N ALA A 220 -29.81 -8.10 -20.82
CA ALA A 220 -29.65 -9.28 -21.66
C ALA A 220 -29.87 -10.62 -20.91
N GLY A 221 -30.10 -10.54 -19.60
CA GLY A 221 -30.16 -11.69 -18.69
C GLY A 221 -28.90 -11.87 -17.91
N LEU A 222 -28.98 -12.46 -16.70
CA LEU A 222 -27.87 -12.53 -15.76
C LEU A 222 -26.60 -13.12 -16.37
N ASN A 223 -26.65 -14.37 -16.85
CA ASN A 223 -25.47 -15.07 -17.38
C ASN A 223 -24.97 -14.45 -18.69
N THR A 224 -25.90 -14.10 -19.58
CA THR A 224 -25.56 -13.47 -20.87
C THR A 224 -24.94 -12.09 -20.65
N GLY A 225 -25.47 -11.32 -19.67
CA GLY A 225 -24.92 -10.02 -19.31
C GLY A 225 -23.49 -10.11 -18.77
N ILE A 226 -23.20 -11.07 -17.87
CA ILE A 226 -21.86 -11.30 -17.38
C ILE A 226 -20.89 -11.65 -18.52
N ILE A 227 -21.26 -12.59 -19.41
CA ILE A 227 -20.42 -13.00 -20.55
C ILE A 227 -20.15 -11.81 -21.49
N ARG A 228 -21.17 -11.02 -21.82
CA ARG A 228 -21.02 -9.83 -22.68
C ARG A 228 -20.14 -8.76 -22.06
N ALA A 229 -20.35 -8.47 -20.78
CA ALA A 229 -19.54 -7.50 -20.04
C ALA A 229 -18.08 -7.94 -20.00
N MET A 230 -17.82 -9.22 -19.72
CA MET A 230 -16.45 -9.76 -19.73
C MET A 230 -15.82 -9.70 -21.13
N GLY A 231 -16.57 -10.03 -22.19
CA GLY A 231 -16.10 -9.96 -23.58
C GLY A 231 -15.77 -8.52 -24.00
N GLY A 232 -16.58 -7.54 -23.58
CA GLY A 232 -16.41 -6.14 -23.97
C GLY A 232 -15.29 -5.39 -23.22
N THR A 233 -15.07 -5.70 -21.94
CA THR A 233 -14.09 -4.98 -21.10
C THR A 233 -12.88 -5.81 -20.70
N GLY A 234 -13.01 -7.13 -20.76
CA GLY A 234 -11.99 -8.04 -20.22
C GLY A 234 -10.61 -7.84 -20.84
N SER A 235 -10.52 -7.72 -22.17
CA SER A 235 -9.22 -7.55 -22.84
C SER A 235 -8.53 -6.23 -22.47
N VAL A 236 -9.28 -5.12 -22.44
CA VAL A 236 -8.74 -3.78 -22.11
C VAL A 236 -8.26 -3.74 -20.67
N VAL A 237 -9.09 -4.20 -19.74
CA VAL A 237 -8.77 -4.19 -18.31
C VAL A 237 -7.62 -5.15 -18.00
N THR A 238 -7.60 -6.33 -18.64
CA THR A 238 -6.51 -7.30 -18.44
C THR A 238 -5.19 -6.78 -19.00
N SER A 239 -5.19 -6.22 -20.21
CA SER A 239 -3.95 -5.67 -20.79
C SER A 239 -3.40 -4.49 -19.97
N ALA A 240 -4.25 -3.57 -19.53
CA ALA A 240 -3.85 -2.45 -18.68
C ALA A 240 -3.31 -2.93 -17.31
N GLY A 241 -4.00 -3.89 -16.68
CA GLY A 241 -3.54 -4.50 -15.44
C GLY A 241 -2.19 -5.22 -15.56
N LEU A 242 -1.98 -5.96 -16.65
CA LEU A 242 -0.71 -6.62 -16.92
C LEU A 242 0.43 -5.62 -17.16
N VAL A 243 0.20 -4.59 -17.98
CA VAL A 243 1.20 -3.55 -18.24
C VAL A 243 1.60 -2.88 -16.93
N PHE A 244 0.63 -2.50 -16.10
CA PHE A 244 0.93 -1.87 -14.83
C PHE A 244 1.63 -2.81 -13.86
N ALA A 245 1.22 -4.08 -13.78
CA ALA A 245 1.86 -5.09 -12.95
C ALA A 245 3.33 -5.28 -13.33
N PHE A 246 3.64 -5.46 -14.62
CA PHE A 246 5.03 -5.61 -15.08
C PHE A 246 5.85 -4.34 -14.91
N THR A 247 5.23 -3.16 -15.05
CA THR A 247 5.88 -1.88 -14.77
C THR A 247 6.28 -1.80 -13.31
N MET A 248 5.41 -2.17 -12.36
CA MET A 248 5.74 -2.21 -10.94
C MET A 248 6.78 -3.28 -10.62
N MET A 249 6.66 -4.47 -11.21
CA MET A 249 7.66 -5.54 -11.03
C MET A 249 9.04 -5.16 -11.55
N SER A 250 9.17 -4.29 -12.54
CA SER A 250 10.47 -3.81 -13.02
C SER A 250 11.29 -3.09 -11.95
N MET A 251 10.64 -2.58 -10.89
CA MET A 251 11.31 -1.98 -9.74
C MET A 251 12.13 -3.01 -8.93
N ALA A 252 11.93 -4.32 -9.16
CA ALA A 252 12.75 -5.38 -8.55
C ALA A 252 14.23 -5.29 -8.90
N VAL A 253 14.57 -4.63 -10.00
CA VAL A 253 15.96 -4.40 -10.45
C VAL A 253 16.63 -3.23 -9.71
N SER A 254 15.88 -2.51 -8.86
CA SER A 254 16.42 -1.38 -8.10
C SER A 254 17.47 -1.84 -7.08
N GLU A 255 18.52 -1.07 -6.93
CA GLU A 255 19.52 -1.27 -5.87
C GLU A 255 18.95 -1.07 -4.45
N LEU A 256 17.85 -0.32 -4.35
CA LEU A 256 17.14 -0.12 -3.09
C LEU A 256 16.14 -1.26 -2.84
N THR A 257 16.48 -2.15 -1.93
CA THR A 257 15.68 -3.35 -1.59
C THR A 257 14.22 -3.00 -1.28
N VAL A 258 13.97 -1.92 -0.54
CA VAL A 258 12.61 -1.49 -0.18
C VAL A 258 11.77 -1.17 -1.42
N ILE A 259 12.38 -0.48 -2.41
CA ILE A 259 11.69 -0.15 -3.67
C ILE A 259 11.38 -1.43 -4.46
N GLY A 260 12.33 -2.37 -4.51
CA GLY A 260 12.12 -3.68 -5.13
C GLY A 260 11.00 -4.46 -4.46
N GLN A 261 10.96 -4.46 -3.13
CA GLN A 261 9.91 -5.11 -2.35
C GLN A 261 8.52 -4.48 -2.60
N VAL A 262 8.42 -3.15 -2.59
CA VAL A 262 7.16 -2.43 -2.88
C VAL A 262 6.69 -2.73 -4.30
N GLY A 263 7.57 -2.59 -5.29
CA GLY A 263 7.23 -2.80 -6.69
C GLY A 263 6.78 -4.23 -6.99
N THR A 264 7.49 -5.22 -6.47
CA THR A 264 7.12 -6.64 -6.64
C THR A 264 5.82 -6.98 -5.91
N THR A 265 5.60 -6.46 -4.69
CA THR A 265 4.36 -6.68 -3.95
C THR A 265 3.15 -6.13 -4.69
N ILE A 266 3.25 -4.90 -5.20
CA ILE A 266 2.19 -4.28 -6.00
C ILE A 266 1.98 -5.05 -7.31
N GLY A 267 3.06 -5.42 -8.01
CA GLY A 267 2.98 -6.16 -9.25
C GLY A 267 2.31 -7.53 -9.09
N LEU A 268 2.69 -8.29 -8.06
CA LEU A 268 2.07 -9.57 -7.72
C LEU A 268 0.59 -9.41 -7.37
N GLY A 269 0.26 -8.37 -6.60
CA GLY A 269 -1.13 -8.06 -6.25
C GLY A 269 -1.98 -7.75 -7.47
N LEU A 270 -1.47 -6.95 -8.39
CA LEU A 270 -2.15 -6.62 -9.64
C LEU A 270 -2.31 -7.83 -10.56
N LEU A 271 -1.30 -8.71 -10.63
CA LEU A 271 -1.42 -9.96 -11.37
C LEU A 271 -2.51 -10.85 -10.77
N PHE A 272 -2.49 -11.03 -9.46
CA PHE A 272 -3.50 -11.82 -8.75
C PHE A 272 -4.90 -11.23 -8.93
N ASP A 273 -5.05 -9.92 -8.76
CA ASP A 273 -6.32 -9.21 -8.95
C ASP A 273 -6.83 -9.35 -10.38
N THR A 274 -5.98 -9.13 -11.37
CA THR A 274 -6.35 -9.12 -12.78
C THR A 274 -6.67 -10.53 -13.30
N LEU A 275 -5.81 -11.52 -13.01
CA LEU A 275 -5.93 -12.86 -13.57
C LEU A 275 -6.89 -13.75 -12.76
N ILE A 276 -6.90 -13.65 -11.45
CA ILE A 276 -7.69 -14.55 -10.59
C ILE A 276 -8.96 -13.88 -10.11
N VAL A 277 -8.84 -12.75 -9.43
CA VAL A 277 -10.02 -12.14 -8.80
C VAL A 277 -11.01 -11.66 -9.85
N ARG A 278 -10.54 -10.90 -10.81
CA ARG A 278 -11.40 -10.25 -11.80
C ARG A 278 -11.83 -11.18 -12.91
N SER A 279 -10.91 -12.00 -13.44
CA SER A 279 -11.21 -12.88 -14.56
C SER A 279 -11.99 -14.13 -14.18
N LEU A 280 -11.82 -14.61 -12.94
CA LEU A 280 -12.44 -15.86 -12.47
C LEU A 280 -13.37 -15.65 -11.27
N MET A 281 -12.89 -15.07 -10.18
CA MET A 281 -13.66 -15.02 -8.93
C MET A 281 -14.92 -14.16 -9.04
N THR A 282 -14.78 -12.92 -9.44
CA THR A 282 -15.90 -11.96 -9.49
C THR A 282 -17.02 -12.44 -10.38
N PRO A 283 -16.79 -12.87 -11.64
CA PRO A 283 -17.86 -13.37 -12.50
C PRO A 283 -18.43 -14.69 -12.00
N SER A 284 -17.63 -15.58 -11.42
CA SER A 284 -18.08 -16.86 -10.87
C SER A 284 -19.00 -16.63 -9.67
N ILE A 285 -18.63 -15.76 -8.73
CA ILE A 285 -19.46 -15.41 -7.58
C ILE A 285 -20.78 -14.77 -8.05
N ALA A 286 -20.72 -13.84 -9.01
CA ALA A 286 -21.92 -13.21 -9.57
C ALA A 286 -22.86 -14.23 -10.24
N ALA A 287 -22.29 -15.20 -10.97
CA ALA A 287 -23.06 -16.27 -11.60
C ALA A 287 -23.69 -17.25 -10.58
N LEU A 288 -22.91 -17.66 -9.57
CA LEU A 288 -23.36 -18.56 -8.51
C LEU A 288 -24.46 -17.95 -7.64
N MET A 289 -24.30 -16.70 -7.25
CA MET A 289 -25.29 -15.98 -6.44
C MET A 289 -26.53 -15.57 -7.25
N GLY A 290 -26.40 -15.42 -8.56
CA GLY A 290 -27.50 -15.11 -9.46
C GLY A 290 -28.26 -13.82 -9.06
N LYS A 291 -29.57 -13.97 -8.79
CA LYS A 291 -30.38 -12.81 -8.39
C LYS A 291 -29.99 -12.20 -7.04
N TRP A 292 -29.47 -13.00 -6.13
CA TRP A 292 -29.02 -12.57 -4.81
C TRP A 292 -27.85 -11.58 -4.88
N PHE A 293 -27.00 -11.72 -5.86
CA PHE A 293 -25.89 -10.79 -6.09
C PHE A 293 -26.38 -9.33 -6.24
N TRP A 294 -27.56 -9.17 -6.86
CA TRP A 294 -28.14 -7.84 -7.12
C TRP A 294 -29.13 -7.37 -6.05
N TRP A 295 -29.27 -8.09 -4.93
CA TRP A 295 -30.17 -7.66 -3.87
C TRP A 295 -29.78 -6.28 -3.31
N PRO A 296 -30.74 -5.33 -3.08
CA PRO A 296 -32.22 -5.46 -3.13
C PRO A 296 -32.84 -5.25 -4.52
N GLN A 297 -32.09 -5.10 -5.59
CA GLN A 297 -32.66 -4.94 -6.93
C GLN A 297 -33.34 -6.22 -7.44
N ARG A 298 -34.48 -6.05 -8.10
CA ARG A 298 -35.15 -7.15 -8.76
C ARG A 298 -34.69 -7.29 -10.21
N VAL A 299 -33.85 -8.27 -10.47
CA VAL A 299 -33.28 -8.54 -11.79
C VAL A 299 -33.93 -9.77 -12.41
N ARG A 300 -34.26 -9.69 -13.70
CA ARG A 300 -34.81 -10.83 -14.45
C ARG A 300 -33.71 -11.80 -14.83
N SER A 301 -33.96 -13.11 -14.66
CA SER A 301 -33.00 -14.15 -14.99
C SER A 301 -32.88 -14.44 -16.48
N ARG A 302 -33.90 -14.09 -17.26
CA ARG A 302 -33.98 -14.37 -18.71
C ARG A 302 -34.25 -13.08 -19.46
N PRO A 303 -33.74 -12.97 -20.71
CA PRO A 303 -34.07 -11.86 -21.59
C PRO A 303 -35.60 -11.79 -21.81
N VAL A 304 -36.11 -10.58 -22.01
CA VAL A 304 -37.47 -10.43 -22.49
C VAL A 304 -37.50 -10.99 -23.91
N PRO A 305 -38.39 -11.96 -24.26
CA PRO A 305 -38.53 -12.39 -25.64
C PRO A 305 -38.83 -11.16 -26.48
N ALA A 306 -38.17 -10.99 -27.61
CA ALA A 306 -38.53 -9.97 -28.56
C ALA A 306 -39.98 -10.20 -28.96
N PRO A 307 -40.84 -9.14 -29.03
CA PRO A 307 -42.18 -9.31 -29.52
C PRO A 307 -42.07 -9.96 -30.92
N TRP A 308 -42.71 -11.11 -31.07
CA TRP A 308 -42.81 -11.74 -32.38
C TRP A 308 -43.37 -10.73 -33.36
N PRO A 309 -42.78 -10.48 -34.54
CA PRO A 309 -43.39 -9.58 -35.52
C PRO A 309 -44.80 -10.07 -35.80
N SER A 310 -45.78 -9.22 -35.53
CA SER A 310 -47.19 -9.54 -35.81
C SER A 310 -47.30 -9.88 -37.27
N PRO A 311 -48.09 -10.93 -37.64
CA PRO A 311 -48.32 -11.32 -39.06
C PRO A 311 -48.87 -10.19 -39.94
N ALA A 312 -49.36 -9.09 -39.34
CA ALA A 312 -49.94 -7.94 -40.02
C ALA A 312 -48.90 -6.97 -40.65
N GLN A 313 -47.60 -7.24 -40.55
CA GLN A 313 -46.55 -6.41 -41.17
C GLN A 313 -45.79 -7.14 -42.28
N SER A 314 -46.38 -8.16 -42.91
CA SER A 314 -45.94 -8.52 -44.27
C SER A 314 -46.20 -7.30 -45.15
N PRO A 315 -45.19 -6.80 -45.88
CA PRO A 315 -45.43 -5.73 -46.84
C PRO A 315 -46.57 -6.18 -47.76
N ALA A 316 -47.65 -5.40 -47.81
CA ALA A 316 -48.67 -5.61 -48.81
C ALA A 316 -47.98 -5.75 -50.15
N GLN A 317 -48.16 -6.92 -50.79
CA GLN A 317 -47.73 -7.11 -52.15
C GLN A 317 -48.32 -5.96 -52.98
N SER A 318 -47.47 -5.11 -53.49
CA SER A 318 -47.86 -4.10 -54.46
C SER A 318 -48.67 -4.78 -55.57
N PRO A 319 -49.83 -4.23 -56.01
CA PRO A 319 -50.58 -4.82 -57.07
C PRO A 319 -49.72 -4.94 -58.30
N THR A 320 -49.71 -6.14 -58.88
CA THR A 320 -49.04 -6.45 -60.14
C THR A 320 -49.70 -5.53 -61.25
N GLU A 321 -48.92 -4.51 -61.65
CA GLU A 321 -49.23 -3.79 -62.89
C GLU A 321 -49.09 -4.73 -64.08
N SER A 322 -50.19 -4.93 -64.81
CA SER A 322 -50.24 -5.67 -66.09
C SER A 322 -49.35 -4.94 -67.13
N PRO A 323 -48.61 -5.66 -67.95
CA PRO A 323 -47.87 -5.01 -69.00
C PRO A 323 -48.83 -4.62 -70.19
N SER A 324 -49.10 -3.35 -70.32
CA SER A 324 -49.65 -2.81 -71.57
C SER A 324 -48.49 -2.55 -72.51
N GLY A 325 -48.45 -3.32 -73.59
CA GLY A 325 -47.51 -3.19 -74.68
C GLY A 325 -47.50 -1.83 -75.34
N GLN A 326 -46.37 -1.29 -75.63
CA GLN A 326 -46.18 -0.42 -76.80
C GLN A 326 -44.79 -0.67 -77.34
N THR A 327 -44.78 -1.23 -78.56
CA THR A 327 -43.67 -1.26 -79.53
C THR A 327 -43.39 0.12 -80.04
N GLU A 328 -42.13 0.51 -80.13
CA GLU A 328 -41.52 1.25 -81.27
C GLU A 328 -40.07 1.68 -80.96
N PRO A 329 -39.22 2.15 -81.94
CA PRO A 329 -38.34 1.27 -82.64
C PRO A 329 -36.83 1.66 -82.48
N VAL A 330 -36.01 0.78 -82.98
CA VAL A 330 -34.57 0.88 -83.06
C VAL A 330 -34.12 2.14 -83.80
N THR A 331 -33.19 2.92 -83.27
CA THR A 331 -32.25 3.77 -84.04
C THR A 331 -30.84 3.44 -83.65
N VAL A 332 -30.15 2.92 -84.64
CA VAL A 332 -28.70 2.71 -84.72
C VAL A 332 -27.99 4.07 -84.78
N GLY A 333 -27.05 4.36 -83.96
CA GLY A 333 -26.15 5.52 -84.03
C GLY A 333 -24.73 5.11 -83.67
N ARG A 334 -23.93 4.97 -84.66
CA ARG A 334 -22.47 4.78 -84.67
C ARG A 334 -21.69 5.96 -84.15
N GLY A 335 -20.49 5.69 -83.70
CA GLY A 335 -19.33 6.55 -83.65
C GLY A 335 -18.72 6.60 -82.22
N GLY A 336 -17.65 6.06 -81.89
CA GLY A 336 -16.25 6.02 -82.28
C GLY A 336 -15.49 7.26 -81.71
N PRO A 337 -14.13 7.14 -81.58
CA PRO A 337 -13.49 7.15 -80.27
C PRO A 337 -12.62 8.43 -80.06
N SER A 338 -12.28 8.77 -78.84
CA SER A 338 -10.98 9.31 -78.45
C SER A 338 -10.79 9.29 -76.94
#